data_01660c3c5d55a464d5f4bb93110e9b50
#
_entry.id   01660c3c5d55a464d5f4bb93110e9b50
#
_cell.length_a   1.000
_cell.length_b   1.000
_cell.length_c   1.000
_cell.angle_alpha   90.00
_cell.angle_beta   90.00
_cell.angle_gamma   90.00
#
_symmetry.space_group_name_H-M   'P 1'
#
loop_
_entity.id
_entity.type
_entity.pdbx_description
1 polymer ?
#
loop_
_entity_poly.entity_id
_entity_poly.type
_entity_poly.pdbx_seq_one_letter_code
_entity_poly.pdbx_strand_id
1 'polypeptide(L)'
;MNIAIVLFDGFTALDAVGPYETLGRIPGAKVTFVAETPGPVRTDTGNMAITADASLAEMGDPEIFVVPGGPGQSRQMDNDKLLTWVRQAHETSEWSASVCTGSLILGAAGLLDGKKATSH
;
A
#
# COMPACT_ATOMS: atom_id res chain seq x y z
N MET A 1 12.24 -10.03 7.59
CA MET A 1 11.34 -9.82 6.43
C MET A 1 10.74 -8.42 6.51
N ASN A 2 10.92 -7.65 5.45
CA ASN A 2 10.42 -6.28 5.40
C ASN A 2 9.08 -6.22 4.66
N ILE A 3 8.08 -5.64 5.32
CA ILE A 3 6.74 -5.53 4.80
C ILE A 3 6.38 -4.04 4.75
N ALA A 4 5.97 -3.56 3.59
CA ALA A 4 5.52 -2.18 3.41
C ALA A 4 4.00 -2.15 3.31
N ILE A 5 3.36 -1.28 4.07
CA ILE A 5 1.94 -0.97 3.90
C ILE A 5 1.86 0.47 3.40
N VAL A 6 1.33 0.63 2.20
CA VAL A 6 1.26 1.93 1.55
C VAL A 6 0.09 2.74 2.10
N LEU A 7 0.34 4.00 2.42
CA LEU A 7 -0.70 4.93 2.85
C LEU A 7 -0.85 6.05 1.83
N PHE A 8 -2.08 6.50 1.63
CA PHE A 8 -2.39 7.65 0.78
C PHE A 8 -3.62 8.36 1.37
N ASP A 9 -3.78 9.64 1.08
CA ASP A 9 -4.91 10.40 1.60
C ASP A 9 -6.23 9.75 1.20
N GLY A 10 -7.10 9.55 2.19
CA GLY A 10 -8.40 8.95 1.98
C GLY A 10 -8.41 7.43 1.99
N PHE A 11 -7.37 6.78 2.51
CA PHE A 11 -7.36 5.33 2.66
C PHE A 11 -8.35 4.89 3.76
N THR A 12 -8.84 3.67 3.67
CA THR A 12 -9.70 3.08 4.70
C THR A 12 -8.83 2.46 5.79
N ALA A 13 -9.01 2.93 7.04
CA ALA A 13 -8.17 2.53 8.16
C ALA A 13 -8.06 1.01 8.33
N LEU A 14 -9.17 0.29 8.27
CA LEU A 14 -9.18 -1.16 8.47
C LEU A 14 -8.30 -1.88 7.44
N ASP A 15 -8.25 -1.37 6.21
CA ASP A 15 -7.48 -1.98 5.12
C ASP A 15 -5.97 -1.88 5.34
N ALA A 16 -5.53 -0.97 6.18
CA ALA A 16 -4.13 -0.84 6.58
C ALA A 16 -3.87 -1.55 7.91
N VAL A 17 -4.77 -1.39 8.88
CA VAL A 17 -4.61 -1.96 10.23
C VAL A 17 -4.77 -3.48 10.20
N GLY A 18 -5.67 -4.03 9.38
CA GLY A 18 -5.86 -5.47 9.24
C GLY A 18 -4.57 -6.19 8.86
N PRO A 19 -3.95 -5.82 7.74
CA PRO A 19 -2.66 -6.39 7.36
C PRO A 19 -1.56 -6.14 8.39
N TYR A 20 -1.53 -4.98 9.02
CA TYR A 20 -0.59 -4.70 10.09
C TYR A 20 -0.72 -5.72 11.22
N GLU A 21 -1.96 -5.97 11.67
CA GLU A 21 -2.21 -6.90 12.77
C GLU A 21 -1.89 -8.35 12.40
N THR A 22 -2.15 -8.75 11.17
CA THR A 22 -1.93 -10.14 10.73
C THR A 22 -0.50 -10.40 10.29
N LEU A 23 0.03 -9.60 9.38
CA LEU A 23 1.38 -9.81 8.83
C LEU A 23 2.46 -9.46 9.86
N GLY A 24 2.21 -8.49 10.71
CA GLY A 24 3.16 -8.10 11.74
C GLY A 24 3.43 -9.17 12.79
N ARG A 25 2.61 -10.22 12.85
CA ARG A 25 2.80 -11.33 13.78
C ARG A 25 3.63 -12.46 13.21
N ILE A 26 4.00 -12.38 11.94
CA ILE A 26 4.91 -13.37 11.33
C ILE A 26 6.28 -13.23 11.99
N PRO A 27 6.88 -14.33 12.50
CA PRO A 27 8.20 -14.25 13.12
C PRO A 27 9.24 -13.62 12.18
N GLY A 28 9.96 -12.62 12.68
CA GLY A 28 10.96 -11.89 11.92
C GLY A 28 10.41 -10.80 11.00
N ALA A 29 9.09 -10.58 10.99
CA ALA A 29 8.49 -9.53 10.17
C ALA A 29 8.72 -8.16 10.76
N LYS A 30 9.04 -7.19 9.89
CA LYS A 30 9.09 -5.77 10.22
C LYS A 30 8.14 -5.04 9.30
N VAL A 31 7.07 -4.48 9.85
CA VAL A 31 6.08 -3.72 9.10
C VAL A 31 6.41 -2.24 9.16
N THR A 32 6.45 -1.59 8.01
CA THR A 32 6.64 -0.14 7.91
C THR A 32 5.50 0.45 7.11
N PHE A 33 4.84 1.46 7.67
CA PHE A 33 3.89 2.27 6.91
C PHE A 33 4.68 3.27 6.08
N VAL A 34 4.39 3.33 4.79
CA VAL A 34 5.09 4.19 3.84
C VAL A 34 4.11 5.07 3.06
N ALA A 35 4.53 6.26 2.69
CA ALA A 35 3.75 7.19 1.90
C ALA A 35 4.68 8.01 1.01
N GLU A 36 4.14 8.83 0.11
CA GLU A 36 4.98 9.74 -0.69
C GLU A 36 5.85 10.62 0.20
N THR A 37 5.27 11.13 1.28
CA THR A 37 5.95 11.96 2.27
C THR A 37 5.74 11.34 3.65
N PRO A 38 6.80 11.19 4.47
CA PRO A 38 6.64 10.69 5.84
C PRO A 38 5.77 11.63 6.66
N GLY A 39 5.10 11.07 7.66
CA GLY A 39 4.25 11.83 8.57
C GLY A 39 2.83 11.29 8.59
N PRO A 40 1.91 12.03 9.22
CA PRO A 40 0.53 11.58 9.36
C PRO A 40 -0.21 11.58 8.02
N VAL A 41 -0.90 10.47 7.74
CA VAL A 41 -1.74 10.32 6.56
C VAL A 41 -3.16 10.11 7.03
N ARG A 42 -4.09 10.93 6.56
CA ARG A 42 -5.48 10.93 7.00
C ARG A 42 -6.29 9.84 6.31
N THR A 43 -7.19 9.23 7.09
CA THR A 43 -8.14 8.24 6.58
C THR A 43 -9.25 8.92 5.78
N ASP A 44 -10.11 8.10 5.20
CA ASP A 44 -11.25 8.56 4.38
C ASP A 44 -12.22 9.48 5.13
N THR A 45 -12.44 9.23 6.43
CA THR A 45 -13.30 10.11 7.25
C THR A 45 -12.59 11.36 7.72
N GLY A 46 -11.26 11.39 7.64
CA GLY A 46 -10.44 12.49 8.17
C GLY A 46 -10.29 12.50 9.68
N ASN A 47 -10.96 11.61 10.39
CA ASN A 47 -10.96 11.59 11.86
C ASN A 47 -9.77 10.87 12.48
N MET A 48 -8.99 10.19 11.69
CA MET A 48 -7.87 9.39 12.15
C MET A 48 -6.70 9.56 11.19
N ALA A 49 -5.49 9.49 11.71
CA ALA A 49 -4.30 9.45 10.89
C ALA A 49 -3.40 8.32 11.35
N ILE A 50 -2.71 7.70 10.40
CA ILE A 50 -1.64 6.76 10.68
C ILE A 50 -0.34 7.39 10.21
N THR A 51 0.70 7.30 11.03
CA THR A 51 1.99 7.88 10.67
C THR A 51 2.77 6.96 9.73
N ALA A 52 3.15 7.50 8.58
CA ALA A 52 4.11 6.84 7.70
C ALA A 52 5.51 7.13 8.20
N ASP A 53 6.24 6.09 8.56
CA ASP A 53 7.59 6.24 9.13
C ASP A 53 8.65 6.43 8.05
N ALA A 54 8.33 6.13 6.80
CA ALA A 54 9.26 6.30 5.69
C ALA A 54 8.53 6.78 4.44
N SER A 55 9.28 7.44 3.56
CA SER A 55 8.77 7.73 2.23
C SER A 55 8.87 6.48 1.34
N LEU A 56 8.17 6.50 0.22
CA LEU A 56 8.29 5.42 -0.77
C LEU A 56 9.74 5.24 -1.22
N ALA A 57 10.44 6.35 -1.45
CA ALA A 57 11.85 6.30 -1.88
C ALA A 57 12.77 5.71 -0.81
N GLU A 58 12.51 5.97 0.47
CA GLU A 58 13.32 5.49 1.58
C GLU A 58 13.12 4.01 1.89
N MET A 59 11.94 3.47 1.54
CA MET A 59 11.59 2.08 1.91
C MET A 59 12.52 1.06 1.28
N GLY A 60 13.00 1.28 0.08
CA GLY A 60 13.79 0.30 -0.63
C GLY A 60 12.92 -0.83 -1.19
N ASP A 61 13.43 -2.06 -1.11
CA ASP A 61 12.80 -3.24 -1.71
C ASP A 61 12.15 -4.13 -0.63
N PRO A 62 10.83 -3.96 -0.36
CA PRO A 62 10.16 -4.85 0.59
C PRO A 62 9.94 -6.23 -0.01
N GLU A 63 9.95 -7.27 0.83
CA GLU A 63 9.58 -8.62 0.40
C GLU A 63 8.08 -8.75 0.15
N ILE A 64 7.29 -7.99 0.92
CA ILE A 64 5.84 -7.94 0.77
C ILE A 64 5.42 -6.48 0.79
N PHE A 65 4.54 -6.08 -0.10
CA PHE A 65 3.87 -4.79 0.05
C PHE A 65 2.36 -4.94 -0.10
N VAL A 66 1.63 -4.09 0.60
CA VAL A 66 0.17 -4.10 0.63
C VAL A 66 -0.34 -2.72 0.26
N VAL A 67 -1.28 -2.67 -0.66
CA VAL A 67 -1.96 -1.43 -1.06
C VAL A 67 -3.39 -1.48 -0.52
N PRO A 68 -3.74 -0.64 0.47
CA PRO A 68 -5.11 -0.58 0.99
C PRO A 68 -6.04 0.10 -0.01
N GLY A 69 -7.33 -0.05 0.21
CA GLY A 69 -8.35 0.66 -0.54
C GLY A 69 -8.82 1.93 0.17
N GLY A 70 -9.94 2.44 -0.29
CA GLY A 70 -10.59 3.62 0.25
C GLY A 70 -10.96 4.63 -0.83
N PRO A 71 -11.83 5.59 -0.52
CA PRO A 71 -12.28 6.60 -1.50
C PRO A 71 -11.15 7.39 -2.14
N GLY A 72 -9.99 7.51 -1.48
CA GLY A 72 -8.84 8.21 -2.04
C GLY A 72 -8.12 7.47 -3.16
N GLN A 73 -8.45 6.19 -3.41
CA GLN A 73 -7.72 5.37 -4.39
C GLN A 73 -7.83 5.90 -5.82
N SER A 74 -8.93 6.54 -6.18
CA SER A 74 -9.11 7.03 -7.54
C SER A 74 -8.06 8.07 -7.94
N ARG A 75 -7.65 8.91 -7.00
CA ARG A 75 -6.57 9.88 -7.23
C ARG A 75 -5.21 9.21 -7.37
N GLN A 76 -5.02 8.07 -6.72
CA GLN A 76 -3.76 7.35 -6.77
C GLN A 76 -3.57 6.59 -8.08
N MET A 77 -4.63 6.32 -8.82
CA MET A 77 -4.52 5.69 -10.14
C MET A 77 -3.82 6.58 -11.17
N ASP A 78 -3.75 7.89 -10.91
CA ASP A 78 -3.05 8.87 -11.75
C ASP A 78 -1.77 9.40 -11.08
N ASN A 79 -1.37 8.80 -9.96
CA ASN A 79 -0.20 9.24 -9.21
C ASN A 79 1.05 8.51 -9.69
N ASP A 80 1.80 9.13 -10.59
CA ASP A 80 2.97 8.53 -11.20
C ASP A 80 4.04 8.08 -10.20
N LYS A 81 4.25 8.82 -9.13
CA LYS A 81 5.23 8.46 -8.10
C LYS A 81 4.86 7.16 -7.42
N LEU A 82 3.59 7.03 -7.03
CA LEU A 82 3.10 5.82 -6.39
C LEU A 82 3.12 4.64 -7.37
N LEU A 83 2.62 4.83 -8.58
CA LEU A 83 2.56 3.77 -9.58
C LEU A 83 3.95 3.27 -9.97
N THR A 84 4.91 4.18 -10.12
CA THR A 84 6.31 3.82 -10.39
C THR A 84 6.88 2.99 -9.25
N TRP A 85 6.66 3.42 -8.01
CA TRP A 85 7.13 2.67 -6.86
C TRP A 85 6.51 1.27 -6.80
N VAL A 86 5.21 1.17 -7.06
CA VAL A 86 4.50 -0.12 -7.06
C VAL A 86 5.08 -1.07 -8.11
N ARG A 87 5.36 -0.57 -9.33
CA ARG A 87 5.98 -1.39 -10.37
C ARG A 87 7.35 -1.89 -9.97
N GLN A 88 8.18 -1.02 -9.40
CA GLN A 88 9.54 -1.38 -8.97
C GLN A 88 9.50 -2.37 -7.81
N ALA A 89 8.64 -2.14 -6.84
CA ALA A 89 8.50 -3.04 -5.70
C ALA A 89 8.01 -4.42 -6.15
N HIS A 90 7.10 -4.47 -7.11
CA HIS A 90 6.58 -5.73 -7.64
C HIS A 90 7.67 -6.60 -8.26
N GLU A 91 8.67 -6.01 -8.90
CA GLU A 91 9.76 -6.75 -9.54
C GLU A 91 10.61 -7.52 -8.54
N THR A 92 10.75 -7.01 -7.32
CA THR A 92 11.63 -7.58 -6.30
C THR A 92 10.89 -8.23 -5.14
N SER A 93 9.59 -7.94 -4.97
CA SER A 93 8.80 -8.49 -3.86
C SER A 93 8.40 -9.94 -4.12
N GLU A 94 8.34 -10.73 -3.05
CA GLU A 94 7.76 -12.07 -3.10
C GLU A 94 6.24 -12.00 -3.26
N TRP A 95 5.61 -11.01 -2.60
CA TRP A 95 4.16 -10.83 -2.62
C TRP A 95 3.79 -9.38 -2.81
N SER A 96 2.91 -9.14 -3.80
CA SER A 96 2.26 -7.87 -4.03
C SER A 96 0.78 -8.07 -3.72
N ALA A 97 0.28 -7.39 -2.70
CA ALA A 97 -1.07 -7.61 -2.22
C ALA A 97 -1.87 -6.30 -2.20
N SER A 98 -3.17 -6.43 -2.25
CA SER A 98 -4.09 -5.31 -2.12
C SER A 98 -5.29 -5.71 -1.28
N VAL A 99 -5.94 -4.73 -0.69
CA VAL A 99 -7.17 -4.91 0.08
C VAL A 99 -8.25 -4.03 -0.54
N CYS A 100 -9.46 -4.57 -0.67
CA CYS A 100 -10.59 -3.84 -1.23
C CYS A 100 -10.25 -3.19 -2.57
N THR A 101 -10.51 -1.89 -2.73
CA THR A 101 -10.27 -1.15 -3.97
C THR A 101 -8.80 -0.88 -4.25
N GLY A 102 -7.88 -1.26 -3.34
CA GLY A 102 -6.45 -1.15 -3.61
C GLY A 102 -5.99 -1.90 -4.85
N SER A 103 -6.74 -2.95 -5.26
CA SER A 103 -6.49 -3.67 -6.51
C SER A 103 -6.55 -2.78 -7.75
N LEU A 104 -7.34 -1.70 -7.70
CA LEU A 104 -7.44 -0.75 -8.81
C LEU A 104 -6.13 0.02 -8.99
N ILE A 105 -5.40 0.29 -7.90
CA ILE A 105 -4.07 0.90 -7.96
C ILE A 105 -3.08 -0.07 -8.59
N LEU A 106 -3.12 -1.35 -8.20
CA LEU A 106 -2.28 -2.37 -8.82
C LEU A 106 -2.59 -2.51 -10.32
N GLY A 107 -3.87 -2.45 -10.68
CA GLY A 107 -4.29 -2.48 -12.08
C GLY A 107 -3.77 -1.29 -12.87
N ALA A 108 -3.82 -0.08 -12.29
CA ALA A 108 -3.30 1.13 -12.91
C ALA A 108 -1.79 1.06 -13.12
N ALA A 109 -1.08 0.34 -12.25
CA ALA A 109 0.36 0.12 -12.39
C ALA A 109 0.69 -0.98 -13.42
N GLY A 110 -0.31 -1.68 -13.95
CA GLY A 110 -0.12 -2.73 -14.95
C GLY A 110 0.11 -4.13 -14.38
N LEU A 111 0.05 -4.31 -13.06
CA LEU A 111 0.35 -5.58 -12.42
C LEU A 111 -0.70 -6.65 -12.68
N LEU A 112 -1.93 -6.24 -12.99
CA LEU A 112 -3.06 -7.16 -13.18
C LEU A 112 -3.36 -7.46 -14.64
N ASP A 113 -2.58 -6.93 -15.56
CA ASP A 113 -2.80 -7.13 -16.99
C ASP A 113 -2.74 -8.62 -17.33
N GLY A 114 -3.80 -9.12 -17.97
CA GLY A 114 -3.92 -10.52 -18.34
C GLY A 114 -4.19 -11.48 -17.20
N LYS A 115 -4.42 -10.98 -15.99
CA LYS A 115 -4.71 -11.79 -14.80
C LYS A 115 -6.16 -11.66 -14.40
N LYS A 116 -6.70 -12.73 -13.84
CA LYS A 116 -8.01 -12.68 -13.21
C LYS A 116 -7.88 -11.98 -11.87
N ALA A 117 -8.67 -10.92 -11.66
CA ALA A 117 -8.63 -10.15 -10.43
C ALA A 117 -10.05 -9.72 -10.06
N THR A 118 -10.26 -9.51 -8.77
CA THR A 118 -11.52 -9.00 -8.25
C THR A 118 -11.24 -8.03 -7.12
N SER A 119 -12.11 -7.04 -6.97
CA SER A 119 -12.06 -6.13 -5.83
C SER A 119 -13.43 -6.04 -5.19
N HIS A 120 -13.43 -5.51 -4.00
CA HIS A 120 -14.67 -5.32 -3.24
C HIS A 120 -15.54 -4.23 -3.88
#